data_216a17adc806c3dfe31730f188314fa9
#
_entry.id   216a17adc806c3dfe31730f188314fa9
#
_cell.length_a   1.000
_cell.length_b   1.000
_cell.length_c   1.000
_cell.angle_alpha   90.00
_cell.angle_beta   90.00
_cell.angle_gamma   90.00
#
_symmetry.space_group_name_H-M   'P 1'
#
loop_
_entity.id
_entity.type
_entity.pdbx_description
1 polymer ?
#
loop_
_entity_poly.entity_id
_entity_poly.type
_entity_poly.pdbx_seq_one_letter_code
_entity_poly.pdbx_strand_id
1 'polypeptide(L)'
;LLVLLTPEKSAVLVGKPGVGKTAIVEGLAYRIQRGEVPDLLKGYKIINMKTASLLGTMPNGESKVQLMIDELKQEEKIILFIDEIHMLIGATDTSSVDFANIFKEGLGRGSIKVIGATTTEEYERYILRDKAFTRRFQKILVPEPTREETIEIMMGTLPKIEKTTGAKLKYTNFIKEKIMAFLVDLTSEYKRIFEIGSRYPDISLTLLKQAFSYAMFDNSKEVNIFHIQKAIENSKNVYPDVIKKYLIVFDEKF
;
A
#
# COMPACT_ATOMS: atom_id res chain seq x y z
N LEU A 1 7.25 -13.85 -0.42
CA LEU A 1 8.36 -14.56 0.23
C LEU A 1 9.19 -15.38 -0.77
N LEU A 2 8.60 -16.32 -1.52
CA LEU A 2 9.34 -17.22 -2.42
C LEU A 2 10.29 -16.49 -3.38
N VAL A 3 9.87 -15.36 -3.96
CA VAL A 3 10.71 -14.56 -4.86
C VAL A 3 11.96 -14.03 -4.14
N LEU A 4 11.80 -13.59 -2.90
CA LEU A 4 12.93 -13.07 -2.10
C LEU A 4 13.89 -14.18 -1.65
N LEU A 5 13.46 -15.42 -1.63
CA LEU A 5 14.33 -16.57 -1.36
C LEU A 5 15.14 -16.98 -2.59
N THR A 6 14.68 -16.60 -3.79
CA THR A 6 15.39 -16.92 -5.04
C THR A 6 16.62 -16.02 -5.16
N PRO A 7 17.83 -16.59 -5.37
CA PRO A 7 19.03 -15.81 -5.63
C PRO A 7 18.85 -14.85 -6.82
N GLU A 8 19.42 -13.66 -6.73
CA GLU A 8 19.43 -12.63 -7.77
C GLU A 8 18.04 -12.18 -8.27
N LYS A 9 16.95 -12.59 -7.59
CA LYS A 9 15.59 -12.15 -7.89
C LYS A 9 15.11 -11.13 -6.88
N SER A 10 14.46 -10.12 -7.42
CA SER A 10 13.70 -9.10 -6.71
C SER A 10 12.23 -9.16 -7.09
N ALA A 11 11.37 -8.54 -6.33
CA ALA A 11 9.94 -8.56 -6.56
C ALA A 11 9.43 -7.20 -7.04
N VAL A 12 8.44 -7.21 -7.91
CA VAL A 12 7.64 -6.02 -8.21
C VAL A 12 6.17 -6.31 -7.94
N LEU A 13 5.59 -5.61 -6.99
CA LEU A 13 4.16 -5.67 -6.67
C LEU A 13 3.40 -4.81 -7.69
N VAL A 14 2.52 -5.43 -8.44
CA VAL A 14 1.76 -4.78 -9.51
C VAL A 14 0.28 -4.90 -9.21
N GLY A 15 -0.40 -3.77 -9.11
CA GLY A 15 -1.84 -3.75 -8.83
C GLY A 15 -2.39 -2.32 -8.82
N LYS A 16 -3.70 -2.20 -8.82
CA LYS A 16 -4.38 -0.90 -8.82
C LYS A 16 -3.94 0.00 -7.66
N PRO A 17 -4.04 1.34 -7.77
CA PRO A 17 -3.83 2.24 -6.64
C PRO A 17 -4.75 1.84 -5.46
N GLY A 18 -4.25 1.92 -4.23
CA GLY A 18 -5.04 1.69 -3.02
C GLY A 18 -5.34 0.22 -2.68
N VAL A 19 -4.85 -0.79 -3.46
CA VAL A 19 -5.07 -2.21 -3.14
C VAL A 19 -4.24 -2.75 -1.96
N GLY A 20 -3.34 -1.93 -1.40
CA GLY A 20 -2.56 -2.32 -0.22
C GLY A 20 -1.15 -2.83 -0.52
N LYS A 21 -0.53 -2.51 -1.65
CA LYS A 21 0.85 -2.91 -1.98
C LYS A 21 1.85 -2.58 -0.87
N THR A 22 1.79 -1.35 -0.35
CA THR A 22 2.65 -0.89 0.76
C THR A 22 2.35 -1.65 2.05
N ALA A 23 1.07 -1.95 2.33
CA ALA A 23 0.67 -2.73 3.51
C ALA A 23 1.20 -4.17 3.47
N ILE A 24 1.31 -4.78 2.29
CA ILE A 24 1.94 -6.11 2.12
C ILE A 24 3.41 -6.06 2.57
N VAL A 25 4.13 -5.00 2.23
CA VAL A 25 5.54 -4.84 2.60
C VAL A 25 5.69 -4.53 4.10
N GLU A 26 4.81 -3.70 4.67
CA GLU A 26 4.74 -3.48 6.13
C GLU A 26 4.46 -4.80 6.88
N GLY A 27 3.52 -5.61 6.37
CA GLY A 27 3.22 -6.93 6.92
C GLY A 27 4.40 -7.91 6.82
N LEU A 28 5.16 -7.86 5.73
CA LEU A 28 6.39 -8.65 5.60
C LEU A 28 7.44 -8.21 6.62
N ALA A 29 7.66 -6.90 6.78
CA ALA A 29 8.59 -6.35 7.77
C ALA A 29 8.22 -6.81 9.20
N TYR A 30 6.93 -6.77 9.54
CA TYR A 30 6.42 -7.25 10.82
C TYR A 30 6.70 -8.73 11.04
N ARG A 31 6.46 -9.59 10.02
CA ARG A 31 6.76 -11.02 10.10
C ARG A 31 8.25 -11.31 10.23
N ILE A 32 9.11 -10.57 9.54
CA ILE A 32 10.57 -10.67 9.68
C ILE A 32 10.98 -10.36 11.12
N GLN A 33 10.44 -9.27 11.68
CA GLN A 33 10.75 -8.85 13.06
C GLN A 33 10.33 -9.90 14.10
N ARG A 34 9.24 -10.63 13.86
CA ARG A 34 8.76 -11.72 14.72
C ARG A 34 9.44 -13.06 14.44
N GLY A 35 10.31 -13.14 13.45
CA GLY A 35 10.92 -14.40 13.04
C GLY A 35 9.96 -15.37 12.33
N GLU A 36 8.78 -14.91 11.92
CA GLU A 36 7.73 -15.68 11.22
C GLU A 36 8.00 -15.77 9.71
N VAL A 37 9.24 -15.95 9.36
CA VAL A 37 9.73 -16.07 7.98
C VAL A 37 10.76 -17.21 7.90
N PRO A 38 11.01 -17.77 6.70
CA PRO A 38 12.08 -18.73 6.50
C PRO A 38 13.44 -18.22 7.00
N ASP A 39 14.31 -19.12 7.46
CA ASP A 39 15.60 -18.78 8.08
C ASP A 39 16.47 -17.85 7.23
N LEU A 40 16.43 -18.02 5.91
CA LEU A 40 17.15 -17.16 4.96
C LEU A 40 16.72 -15.68 5.02
N LEU A 41 15.52 -15.38 5.49
CA LEU A 41 15.01 -14.02 5.61
C LEU A 41 15.03 -13.48 7.04
N LYS A 42 15.43 -14.31 8.02
CA LYS A 42 15.57 -13.85 9.39
C LYS A 42 16.68 -12.81 9.53
N GLY A 43 16.37 -11.76 10.27
CA GLY A 43 17.30 -10.65 10.52
C GLY A 43 17.39 -9.63 9.37
N TYR A 44 16.67 -9.82 8.27
CA TYR A 44 16.57 -8.79 7.25
C TYR A 44 15.84 -7.54 7.79
N LYS A 45 16.28 -6.37 7.31
CA LYS A 45 15.62 -5.09 7.54
C LYS A 45 15.01 -4.60 6.22
N ILE A 46 13.80 -4.05 6.28
CA ILE A 46 13.19 -3.41 5.11
C ILE A 46 13.38 -1.91 5.24
N ILE A 47 14.03 -1.30 4.26
CA ILE A 47 14.24 0.14 4.17
C ILE A 47 13.28 0.69 3.12
N ASN A 48 12.39 1.59 3.54
CA ASN A 48 11.46 2.27 2.64
C ASN A 48 12.15 3.50 2.03
N MET A 49 12.38 3.46 0.73
CA MET A 49 13.00 4.53 -0.03
C MET A 49 11.97 5.31 -0.83
N LYS A 50 11.99 6.63 -0.69
CA LYS A 50 11.16 7.51 -1.51
C LYS A 50 11.83 7.73 -2.86
N THR A 51 11.14 7.43 -3.96
CA THR A 51 11.64 7.65 -5.34
C THR A 51 12.15 9.06 -5.56
N ALA A 52 11.47 10.07 -5.05
CA ALA A 52 11.90 11.47 -5.14
C ALA A 52 13.30 11.74 -4.52
N SER A 53 13.70 10.97 -3.51
CA SER A 53 15.03 11.09 -2.90
C SER A 53 16.14 10.49 -3.76
N LEU A 54 15.78 9.59 -4.67
CA LEU A 54 16.71 8.89 -5.56
C LEU A 54 16.89 9.58 -6.91
N LEU A 55 15.96 10.45 -7.29
CA LEU A 55 16.03 11.19 -8.55
C LEU A 55 17.06 12.31 -8.47
N GLY A 56 17.81 12.49 -9.57
CA GLY A 56 18.80 13.55 -9.73
C GLY A 56 20.21 13.18 -9.28
N THR A 57 21.07 14.16 -9.36
CA THR A 57 22.50 14.04 -8.99
C THR A 57 22.81 14.86 -7.75
N MET A 58 23.94 14.56 -7.11
CA MET A 58 24.55 15.40 -6.09
C MET A 58 25.19 16.63 -6.71
N PRO A 59 25.54 17.68 -5.93
CA PRO A 59 26.22 18.87 -6.43
C PRO A 59 27.56 18.58 -7.15
N ASN A 60 28.21 17.45 -6.81
CA ASN A 60 29.44 16.98 -7.45
C ASN A 60 29.19 16.17 -8.75
N GLY A 61 27.93 16.04 -9.20
CA GLY A 61 27.55 15.31 -10.41
C GLY A 61 27.35 13.80 -10.23
N GLU A 62 27.58 13.26 -9.04
CA GLU A 62 27.37 11.82 -8.77
C GLU A 62 25.89 11.46 -8.65
N SER A 63 25.53 10.27 -9.13
CA SER A 63 24.18 9.74 -9.02
C SER A 63 23.85 9.40 -7.57
N LYS A 64 22.74 9.92 -7.06
CA LYS A 64 22.23 9.56 -5.72
C LYS A 64 21.93 8.08 -5.58
N VAL A 65 21.46 7.45 -6.67
CA VAL A 65 21.20 5.99 -6.71
C VAL A 65 22.51 5.22 -6.56
N GLN A 66 23.57 5.64 -7.25
CA GLN A 66 24.87 4.98 -7.17
C GLN A 66 25.44 5.05 -5.75
N LEU A 67 25.45 6.22 -5.15
CA LEU A 67 25.93 6.42 -3.77
C LEU A 67 25.16 5.53 -2.78
N MET A 68 23.84 5.53 -2.89
CA MET A 68 22.98 4.67 -2.05
C MET A 68 23.35 3.18 -2.20
N ILE A 69 23.53 2.70 -3.44
CA ILE A 69 23.90 1.30 -3.67
C ILE A 69 25.27 0.97 -3.10
N ASP A 70 26.22 1.88 -3.22
CA ASP A 70 27.56 1.67 -2.69
C ASP A 70 27.58 1.65 -1.15
N GLU A 71 26.75 2.44 -0.49
CA GLU A 71 26.50 2.36 0.96
C GLU A 71 25.83 1.02 1.33
N LEU A 72 24.81 0.62 0.59
CA LEU A 72 24.08 -0.62 0.87
C LEU A 72 24.89 -1.89 0.62
N LYS A 73 25.91 -1.85 -0.24
CA LYS A 73 26.82 -3.00 -0.44
C LYS A 73 27.65 -3.32 0.81
N GLN A 74 27.80 -2.37 1.73
CA GLN A 74 28.50 -2.54 3.00
C GLN A 74 27.61 -3.15 4.08
N GLU A 75 26.30 -3.12 3.86
CA GLU A 75 25.30 -3.63 4.79
C GLU A 75 24.84 -5.04 4.39
N GLU A 76 24.61 -5.87 5.37
CA GLU A 76 24.05 -7.21 5.16
C GLU A 76 22.53 -7.26 5.47
N LYS A 77 21.83 -8.16 4.81
CA LYS A 77 20.42 -8.47 5.09
C LYS A 77 19.48 -7.28 4.96
N ILE A 78 19.61 -6.53 3.86
CA ILE A 78 18.71 -5.43 3.54
C ILE A 78 17.79 -5.81 2.38
N ILE A 79 16.53 -5.42 2.52
CA ILE A 79 15.54 -5.38 1.46
C ILE A 79 15.15 -3.92 1.25
N LEU A 80 15.35 -3.39 0.06
CA LEU A 80 14.85 -2.08 -0.30
C LEU A 80 13.40 -2.17 -0.74
N PHE A 81 12.55 -1.34 -0.17
CA PHE A 81 11.22 -1.11 -0.70
C PHE A 81 11.17 0.23 -1.43
N ILE A 82 10.76 0.19 -2.69
CA ILE A 82 10.67 1.37 -3.57
C ILE A 82 9.24 1.44 -4.09
N ASP A 83 8.46 2.37 -3.54
CA ASP A 83 7.13 2.67 -4.08
C ASP A 83 7.27 3.49 -5.36
N GLU A 84 6.31 3.33 -6.30
CA GLU A 84 6.33 3.98 -7.61
C GLU A 84 7.65 3.75 -8.38
N ILE A 85 8.19 2.52 -8.33
CA ILE A 85 9.49 2.17 -8.92
C ILE A 85 9.59 2.52 -10.42
N HIS A 86 8.46 2.63 -11.14
CA HIS A 86 8.39 3.02 -12.53
C HIS A 86 9.00 4.42 -12.78
N MET A 87 8.97 5.32 -11.79
CA MET A 87 9.57 6.66 -11.91
C MET A 87 11.10 6.60 -12.11
N LEU A 88 11.75 5.55 -11.62
CA LEU A 88 13.19 5.37 -11.75
C LEU A 88 13.59 4.71 -13.08
N ILE A 89 12.63 4.10 -13.78
CA ILE A 89 12.87 3.35 -15.01
C ILE A 89 12.44 4.16 -16.25
N GLY A 90 11.39 4.97 -16.11
CA GLY A 90 10.78 5.74 -17.20
C GLY A 90 11.37 7.14 -17.41
N ALA A 91 12.31 7.58 -16.60
CA ALA A 91 12.93 8.88 -16.74
C ALA A 91 13.83 8.93 -17.98
N THR A 92 13.33 9.58 -19.04
CA THR A 92 13.98 9.66 -20.36
C THR A 92 15.04 10.75 -20.49
N ASP A 93 15.29 11.52 -19.44
CA ASP A 93 16.32 12.55 -19.47
C ASP A 93 17.71 11.96 -19.33
N THR A 94 18.64 12.54 -20.10
CA THR A 94 20.07 12.18 -20.18
C THR A 94 20.82 12.18 -18.84
N SER A 95 20.19 12.60 -17.78
CA SER A 95 20.66 12.50 -16.36
C SER A 95 20.05 11.31 -15.60
N SER A 96 19.11 10.58 -16.18
CA SER A 96 18.65 9.30 -15.64
C SER A 96 19.76 8.29 -15.88
N VAL A 97 20.73 8.31 -15.00
CA VAL A 97 21.66 7.22 -14.85
C VAL A 97 20.80 5.97 -14.83
N ASP A 98 21.14 5.08 -15.70
CA ASP A 98 20.47 3.85 -16.01
C ASP A 98 20.22 3.05 -14.72
N PHE A 99 19.16 3.43 -13.96
CA PHE A 99 18.79 2.81 -12.70
C PHE A 99 18.80 1.29 -12.82
N ALA A 100 18.29 0.80 -13.97
CA ALA A 100 18.30 -0.60 -14.27
C ALA A 100 19.74 -1.14 -14.39
N ASN A 101 20.70 -0.38 -14.89
CA ASN A 101 22.11 -0.81 -15.02
C ASN A 101 22.83 -0.73 -13.67
N ILE A 102 22.67 0.33 -12.92
CA ILE A 102 23.25 0.47 -11.57
C ILE A 102 22.71 -0.65 -10.65
N PHE A 103 21.41 -0.90 -10.68
CA PHE A 103 20.80 -2.02 -9.95
C PHE A 103 21.25 -3.40 -10.48
N LYS A 104 21.61 -3.52 -11.77
CA LYS A 104 22.19 -4.77 -12.29
C LYS A 104 23.46 -5.15 -11.57
N GLU A 105 24.32 -4.20 -11.28
CA GLU A 105 25.58 -4.47 -10.58
C GLU A 105 25.36 -4.81 -9.10
N GLY A 106 24.48 -4.07 -8.43
CA GLY A 106 24.14 -4.32 -7.02
C GLY A 106 23.37 -5.63 -6.79
N LEU A 107 22.40 -5.93 -7.66
CA LEU A 107 21.60 -7.17 -7.60
C LEU A 107 22.37 -8.39 -8.10
N GLY A 108 23.33 -8.21 -9.03
CA GLY A 108 24.08 -9.32 -9.65
C GLY A 108 24.97 -10.08 -8.67
N ARG A 109 25.25 -9.51 -7.48
CA ARG A 109 26.03 -10.14 -6.41
C ARG A 109 25.16 -10.73 -5.30
N GLY A 110 23.82 -10.63 -5.42
CA GLY A 110 22.86 -11.18 -4.42
C GLY A 110 22.84 -10.45 -3.07
N SER A 111 23.62 -9.38 -2.91
CA SER A 111 23.77 -8.66 -1.65
C SER A 111 22.56 -7.78 -1.31
N ILE A 112 21.87 -7.24 -2.32
CA ILE A 112 20.71 -6.36 -2.13
C ILE A 112 19.48 -7.00 -2.76
N LYS A 113 18.40 -7.06 -2.00
CA LYS A 113 17.08 -7.45 -2.49
C LYS A 113 16.17 -6.23 -2.59
N VAL A 114 15.30 -6.21 -3.60
CA VAL A 114 14.39 -5.09 -3.82
C VAL A 114 12.95 -5.58 -3.92
N ILE A 115 12.04 -4.83 -3.34
CA ILE A 115 10.62 -4.92 -3.57
C ILE A 115 10.19 -3.59 -4.19
N GLY A 116 9.82 -3.61 -5.45
CA GLY A 116 9.20 -2.46 -6.11
C GLY A 116 7.68 -2.52 -5.99
N ALA A 117 7.02 -1.38 -6.05
CA ALA A 117 5.57 -1.30 -6.21
C ALA A 117 5.22 -0.34 -7.34
N THR A 118 4.19 -0.69 -8.13
CA THR A 118 3.70 0.14 -9.23
C THR A 118 2.26 -0.24 -9.59
N THR A 119 1.62 0.52 -10.45
CA THR A 119 0.31 0.15 -11.02
C THR A 119 0.46 -0.78 -12.23
N THR A 120 -0.63 -1.40 -12.66
CA THR A 120 -0.63 -2.26 -13.85
C THR A 120 -0.28 -1.47 -15.10
N GLU A 121 -0.88 -0.29 -15.27
CA GLU A 121 -0.66 0.58 -16.42
C GLU A 121 0.79 1.06 -16.50
N GLU A 122 1.37 1.49 -15.39
CA GLU A 122 2.76 1.95 -15.30
C GLU A 122 3.74 0.79 -15.53
N TYR A 123 3.43 -0.41 -14.99
CA TYR A 123 4.23 -1.60 -15.26
C TYR A 123 4.30 -1.91 -16.75
N GLU A 124 3.17 -1.92 -17.46
CA GLU A 124 3.10 -2.20 -18.88
C GLU A 124 3.78 -1.11 -19.73
N ARG A 125 3.59 0.14 -19.34
CA ARG A 125 4.12 1.30 -20.06
C ARG A 125 5.63 1.45 -19.93
N TYR A 126 6.18 1.28 -18.72
CA TYR A 126 7.56 1.63 -18.40
C TYR A 126 8.45 0.41 -18.13
N ILE A 127 7.95 -0.60 -17.41
CA ILE A 127 8.78 -1.69 -16.90
C ILE A 127 8.85 -2.85 -17.88
N LEU A 128 7.73 -3.25 -18.48
CA LEU A 128 7.66 -4.42 -19.34
C LEU A 128 8.60 -4.32 -20.57
N ARG A 129 8.90 -3.11 -20.99
CA ARG A 129 9.78 -2.84 -22.14
C ARG A 129 11.27 -3.00 -21.79
N ASP A 130 11.64 -2.88 -20.54
CA ASP A 130 13.02 -3.10 -20.09
C ASP A 130 13.27 -4.58 -19.81
N LYS A 131 13.83 -5.26 -20.81
CA LYS A 131 14.17 -6.70 -20.74
C LYS A 131 15.20 -7.00 -19.64
N ALA A 132 16.06 -6.05 -19.32
CA ALA A 132 17.09 -6.24 -18.30
C ALA A 132 16.48 -6.18 -16.90
N PHE A 133 15.51 -5.31 -16.69
CA PHE A 133 14.75 -5.23 -15.46
C PHE A 133 13.86 -6.47 -15.26
N THR A 134 13.07 -6.84 -16.27
CA THR A 134 12.13 -7.97 -16.20
C THR A 134 12.82 -9.32 -15.95
N ARG A 135 14.09 -9.47 -16.33
CA ARG A 135 14.88 -10.67 -16.01
C ARG A 135 15.21 -10.80 -14.52
N ARG A 136 15.31 -9.69 -13.78
CA ARG A 136 15.70 -9.65 -12.36
C ARG A 136 14.53 -9.43 -11.43
N PHE A 137 13.50 -8.76 -11.89
CA PHE A 137 12.31 -8.48 -11.13
C PHE A 137 11.16 -9.40 -11.52
N GLN A 138 10.70 -10.18 -10.58
CA GLN A 138 9.53 -11.02 -10.79
C GLN A 138 8.26 -10.22 -10.47
N LYS A 139 7.36 -10.15 -11.45
CA LYS A 139 6.03 -9.56 -11.28
C LYS A 139 5.21 -10.39 -10.29
N ILE A 140 4.65 -9.72 -9.29
CA ILE A 140 3.67 -10.27 -8.35
C ILE A 140 2.41 -9.45 -8.50
N LEU A 141 1.36 -10.06 -9.01
CA LEU A 141 0.07 -9.42 -9.14
C LEU A 141 -0.58 -9.30 -7.75
N VAL A 142 -1.00 -8.10 -7.40
CA VAL A 142 -1.79 -7.81 -6.20
C VAL A 142 -3.21 -7.51 -6.66
N PRO A 143 -4.11 -8.50 -6.60
CA PRO A 143 -5.50 -8.31 -6.96
C PRO A 143 -6.18 -7.40 -5.95
N GLU A 144 -7.31 -6.85 -6.36
CA GLU A 144 -8.20 -6.17 -5.43
C GLU A 144 -8.81 -7.20 -4.47
N PRO A 145 -8.85 -6.91 -3.16
CA PRO A 145 -9.44 -7.83 -2.19
C PRO A 145 -10.94 -8.01 -2.43
N THR A 146 -11.43 -9.19 -2.11
CA THR A 146 -12.87 -9.50 -2.08
C THR A 146 -13.57 -8.66 -1.00
N ARG A 147 -14.90 -8.71 -0.98
CA ARG A 147 -15.70 -8.09 0.07
C ARG A 147 -15.29 -8.58 1.46
N GLU A 148 -15.19 -9.87 1.63
CA GLU A 148 -14.84 -10.53 2.89
C GLU A 148 -13.42 -10.16 3.33
N GLU A 149 -12.47 -10.26 2.43
CA GLU A 149 -11.08 -9.83 2.69
C GLU A 149 -11.00 -8.34 3.04
N THR A 150 -11.82 -7.49 2.40
CA THR A 150 -11.87 -6.05 2.70
C THR A 150 -12.37 -5.80 4.12
N ILE A 151 -13.39 -6.53 4.57
CA ILE A 151 -13.90 -6.46 5.95
C ILE A 151 -12.80 -6.88 6.94
N GLU A 152 -12.11 -7.98 6.68
CA GLU A 152 -10.99 -8.44 7.50
C GLU A 152 -9.86 -7.42 7.57
N ILE A 153 -9.50 -6.81 6.44
CA ILE A 153 -8.49 -5.75 6.38
C ILE A 153 -8.92 -4.54 7.22
N MET A 154 -10.18 -4.14 7.14
CA MET A 154 -10.71 -3.03 7.93
C MET A 154 -10.68 -3.34 9.43
N MET A 155 -11.12 -4.53 9.82
CA MET A 155 -11.06 -5.00 11.22
C MET A 155 -9.63 -5.07 11.73
N GLY A 156 -8.68 -5.58 10.93
CA GLY A 156 -7.26 -5.63 11.27
C GLY A 156 -6.58 -4.26 11.33
N THR A 157 -7.09 -3.27 10.58
CA THR A 157 -6.56 -1.90 10.57
C THR A 157 -7.13 -1.04 11.70
N LEU A 158 -8.31 -1.37 12.20
CA LEU A 158 -9.01 -0.61 13.23
C LEU A 158 -8.17 -0.33 14.49
N PRO A 159 -7.42 -1.28 15.08
CA PRO A 159 -6.57 -0.99 16.24
C PRO A 159 -5.49 0.06 15.97
N LYS A 160 -4.95 0.10 14.74
CA LYS A 160 -3.96 1.12 14.32
C LYS A 160 -4.62 2.50 14.26
N ILE A 161 -5.85 2.58 13.72
CA ILE A 161 -6.62 3.82 13.67
C ILE A 161 -6.95 4.29 15.09
N GLU A 162 -7.47 3.42 15.95
CA GLU A 162 -7.80 3.72 17.35
C GLU A 162 -6.58 4.24 18.12
N LYS A 163 -5.42 3.61 17.93
CA LYS A 163 -4.17 4.05 18.55
C LYS A 163 -3.72 5.44 18.07
N THR A 164 -3.85 5.69 16.78
CA THR A 164 -3.39 6.95 16.17
C THR A 164 -4.29 8.13 16.54
N THR A 165 -5.60 7.89 16.62
CA THR A 165 -6.60 8.94 16.90
C THR A 165 -6.86 9.13 18.40
N GLY A 166 -6.53 8.13 19.23
CA GLY A 166 -6.87 8.12 20.64
C GLY A 166 -8.36 7.87 20.95
N ALA A 167 -9.18 7.70 19.91
CA ALA A 167 -10.60 7.36 20.02
C ALA A 167 -10.82 5.87 19.75
N LYS A 168 -11.87 5.29 20.30
CA LYS A 168 -12.21 3.87 20.11
C LYS A 168 -13.60 3.71 19.52
N LEU A 169 -13.78 2.77 18.62
CA LEU A 169 -15.11 2.39 18.13
C LEU A 169 -15.87 1.66 19.24
N LYS A 170 -16.99 2.22 19.67
CA LYS A 170 -17.71 1.90 20.92
C LYS A 170 -18.40 0.54 20.97
N TYR A 171 -18.29 -0.30 19.98
CA TYR A 171 -19.14 -1.48 19.83
C TYR A 171 -18.38 -2.78 20.06
N THR A 172 -19.15 -3.89 20.26
CA THR A 172 -18.61 -5.26 20.26
C THR A 172 -18.01 -5.61 18.89
N ASN A 173 -17.13 -6.60 18.83
CA ASN A 173 -16.53 -7.02 17.55
C ASN A 173 -17.58 -7.42 16.51
N PHE A 174 -18.66 -8.05 16.93
CA PHE A 174 -19.78 -8.41 16.05
C PHE A 174 -20.42 -7.18 15.38
N ILE A 175 -20.69 -6.13 16.15
CA ILE A 175 -21.25 -4.88 15.61
C ILE A 175 -20.19 -4.13 14.76
N LYS A 176 -18.92 -4.13 15.19
CA LYS A 176 -17.83 -3.56 14.40
C LYS A 176 -17.76 -4.19 13.01
N GLU A 177 -17.81 -5.51 12.94
CA GLU A 177 -17.82 -6.26 11.68
C GLU A 177 -19.02 -5.91 10.79
N LYS A 178 -20.22 -5.78 11.38
CA LYS A 178 -21.42 -5.32 10.65
C LYS A 178 -21.26 -3.91 10.10
N ILE A 179 -20.65 -2.99 10.86
CA ILE A 179 -20.34 -1.63 10.42
C ILE A 179 -19.36 -1.68 9.24
N MET A 180 -18.28 -2.47 9.34
CA MET A 180 -17.32 -2.62 8.25
C MET A 180 -17.99 -3.18 6.98
N ALA A 181 -18.80 -4.22 7.14
CA ALA A 181 -19.56 -4.80 6.03
C ALA A 181 -20.48 -3.76 5.36
N PHE A 182 -21.17 -2.96 6.16
CA PHE A 182 -22.02 -1.88 5.64
C PHE A 182 -21.23 -0.85 4.84
N LEU A 183 -20.08 -0.38 5.36
CA LEU A 183 -19.21 0.58 4.66
C LEU A 183 -18.64 0.00 3.36
N VAL A 184 -18.32 -1.29 3.33
CA VAL A 184 -17.86 -1.99 2.12
C VAL A 184 -18.99 -2.06 1.10
N ASP A 185 -20.22 -2.46 1.51
CA ASP A 185 -21.37 -2.57 0.63
C ASP A 185 -21.75 -1.22 0.00
N LEU A 186 -21.78 -0.15 0.81
CA LEU A 186 -22.01 1.23 0.36
C LEU A 186 -21.02 1.64 -0.72
N THR A 187 -19.74 1.41 -0.49
CA THR A 187 -18.68 1.79 -1.43
C THR A 187 -18.63 0.89 -2.66
N SER A 188 -19.10 -0.37 -2.55
CA SER A 188 -19.25 -1.31 -3.66
C SER A 188 -20.30 -0.88 -4.66
N GLU A 189 -21.43 -0.38 -4.21
CA GLU A 189 -22.52 0.06 -5.10
C GLU A 189 -22.09 1.27 -5.94
N TYR A 190 -21.38 2.21 -5.33
CA TYR A 190 -20.76 3.33 -6.04
C TYR A 190 -19.86 2.88 -7.20
N LYS A 191 -18.99 1.90 -6.95
CA LYS A 191 -18.11 1.30 -7.95
C LYS A 191 -18.87 0.72 -9.14
N ARG A 192 -19.96 -0.02 -8.86
CA ARG A 192 -20.76 -0.72 -9.87
C ARG A 192 -21.49 0.23 -10.82
N ILE A 193 -21.94 1.40 -10.32
CA ILE A 193 -22.72 2.38 -11.11
C ILE A 193 -21.82 3.23 -12.01
N PHE A 194 -20.60 3.54 -11.58
CA PHE A 194 -19.77 4.55 -12.26
C PHE A 194 -18.50 4.00 -12.94
N GLU A 195 -18.27 2.68 -12.89
CA GLU A 195 -17.07 2.01 -13.45
C GLU A 195 -15.73 2.68 -13.03
N ILE A 196 -15.78 3.57 -12.06
CA ILE A 196 -14.59 4.24 -11.54
C ILE A 196 -13.77 3.18 -10.85
N GLY A 197 -12.54 3.03 -11.29
CA GLY A 197 -11.60 2.00 -10.89
C GLY A 197 -11.62 1.76 -9.39
N SER A 198 -11.94 0.56 -9.07
CA SER A 198 -12.05 0.02 -7.73
C SER A 198 -10.82 0.31 -6.88
N ARG A 199 -11.03 0.80 -5.69
CA ARG A 199 -9.98 1.15 -4.75
C ARG A 199 -10.20 0.49 -3.39
N TYR A 200 -10.57 -0.80 -3.41
CA TYR A 200 -10.60 -1.55 -2.17
C TYR A 200 -9.18 -1.90 -1.71
N PRO A 201 -8.90 -1.80 -0.42
CA PRO A 201 -9.79 -1.38 0.69
C PRO A 201 -9.82 0.14 0.96
N ASP A 202 -9.11 0.95 0.17
CA ASP A 202 -8.81 2.36 0.47
C ASP A 202 -10.07 3.23 0.66
N ILE A 203 -11.07 3.10 -0.21
CA ILE A 203 -12.31 3.90 -0.11
C ILE A 203 -13.05 3.62 1.19
N SER A 204 -13.22 2.34 1.55
CA SER A 204 -13.94 1.95 2.76
C SER A 204 -13.17 2.36 4.02
N LEU A 205 -11.83 2.22 4.00
CA LEU A 205 -10.96 2.72 5.07
C LEU A 205 -11.00 4.24 5.21
N THR A 206 -11.14 4.96 4.11
CA THR A 206 -11.27 6.42 4.12
C THR A 206 -12.54 6.86 4.83
N LEU A 207 -13.69 6.22 4.55
CA LEU A 207 -14.94 6.50 5.27
C LEU A 207 -14.81 6.21 6.77
N LEU A 208 -14.21 5.08 7.12
CA LEU A 208 -13.97 4.73 8.53
C LEU A 208 -13.10 5.79 9.21
N LYS A 209 -12.00 6.21 8.60
CA LYS A 209 -11.11 7.26 9.13
C LYS A 209 -11.83 8.60 9.28
N GLN A 210 -12.75 8.94 8.35
CA GLN A 210 -13.57 10.15 8.46
C GLN A 210 -14.48 10.12 9.68
N ALA A 211 -15.09 8.96 10.01
CA ALA A 211 -15.88 8.82 11.22
C ALA A 211 -15.05 9.08 12.49
N PHE A 212 -13.80 8.59 12.53
CA PHE A 212 -12.86 8.90 13.62
C PHE A 212 -12.50 10.39 13.65
N SER A 213 -12.33 11.03 12.50
CA SER A 213 -12.06 12.48 12.43
C SER A 213 -13.22 13.31 12.98
N TYR A 214 -14.47 12.91 12.73
CA TYR A 214 -15.64 13.57 13.34
C TYR A 214 -15.65 13.40 14.85
N ALA A 215 -15.37 12.22 15.38
CA ALA A 215 -15.29 12.02 16.83
C ALA A 215 -14.19 12.89 17.46
N MET A 216 -13.02 12.99 16.81
CA MET A 216 -11.95 13.88 17.28
C MET A 216 -12.36 15.35 17.25
N PHE A 217 -13.06 15.78 16.20
CA PHE A 217 -13.58 17.14 16.11
C PHE A 217 -14.58 17.47 17.24
N ASP A 218 -15.42 16.50 17.59
CA ASP A 218 -16.37 16.60 18.69
C ASP A 218 -15.70 16.37 20.08
N ASN A 219 -14.36 16.27 20.16
CA ASN A 219 -13.58 15.95 21.36
C ASN A 219 -14.01 14.64 22.05
N SER A 220 -14.59 13.70 21.31
CA SER A 220 -15.04 12.41 21.81
C SER A 220 -13.91 11.37 21.74
N LYS A 221 -13.76 10.61 22.84
CA LYS A 221 -12.87 9.44 22.86
C LYS A 221 -13.56 8.17 22.34
N GLU A 222 -14.84 8.26 21.99
CA GLU A 222 -15.63 7.16 21.45
C GLU A 222 -16.20 7.53 20.09
N VAL A 223 -15.97 6.65 19.09
CA VAL A 223 -16.64 6.72 17.80
C VAL A 223 -17.95 5.93 17.91
N ASN A 224 -19.05 6.56 17.63
CA ASN A 224 -20.38 5.97 17.65
C ASN A 224 -21.05 6.05 16.28
N ILE A 225 -22.28 5.53 16.20
CA ILE A 225 -23.05 5.46 14.96
C ILE A 225 -23.28 6.83 14.31
N PHE A 226 -23.46 7.86 15.11
CA PHE A 226 -23.65 9.25 14.64
C PHE A 226 -22.42 9.78 13.88
N HIS A 227 -21.20 9.46 14.33
CA HIS A 227 -19.97 9.85 13.63
C HIS A 227 -19.83 9.10 12.29
N ILE A 228 -20.28 7.83 12.25
CA ILE A 228 -20.29 7.03 11.03
C ILE A 228 -21.31 7.60 10.04
N GLN A 229 -22.52 7.92 10.50
CA GLN A 229 -23.54 8.55 9.70
C GLN A 229 -23.05 9.88 9.10
N LYS A 230 -22.46 10.77 9.91
CA LYS A 230 -21.84 12.00 9.44
C LYS A 230 -20.77 11.77 8.35
N ALA A 231 -19.94 10.74 8.51
CA ALA A 231 -18.94 10.40 7.51
C ALA A 231 -19.56 9.95 6.19
N ILE A 232 -20.66 9.20 6.24
CA ILE A 232 -21.41 8.78 5.05
C ILE A 232 -22.07 9.98 4.38
N GLU A 233 -22.80 10.80 5.12
CA GLU A 233 -23.51 11.98 4.62
C GLU A 233 -22.60 12.99 3.92
N ASN A 234 -21.40 13.20 4.47
CA ASN A 234 -20.44 14.17 3.96
C ASN A 234 -19.37 13.55 3.06
N SER A 235 -19.55 12.29 2.64
CA SER A 235 -18.59 11.62 1.76
C SER A 235 -18.58 12.25 0.38
N LYS A 236 -17.41 12.75 -0.03
CA LYS A 236 -17.16 13.19 -1.41
C LYS A 236 -16.87 12.04 -2.37
N ASN A 237 -16.68 10.84 -1.83
CA ASN A 237 -16.30 9.63 -2.57
C ASN A 237 -17.49 8.71 -2.86
N VAL A 238 -18.71 9.11 -2.48
CA VAL A 238 -19.95 8.36 -2.73
C VAL A 238 -20.98 9.34 -3.30
N TYR A 239 -21.74 8.90 -4.29
CA TYR A 239 -22.75 9.72 -4.92
C TYR A 239 -23.94 10.01 -3.99
N PRO A 240 -24.55 11.20 -4.09
CA PRO A 240 -25.66 11.59 -3.21
C PRO A 240 -26.85 10.63 -3.22
N ASP A 241 -27.18 10.02 -4.36
CA ASP A 241 -28.28 9.09 -4.46
C ASP A 241 -27.99 7.74 -3.78
N VAL A 242 -26.75 7.27 -3.87
CA VAL A 242 -26.28 6.10 -3.14
C VAL A 242 -26.29 6.40 -1.64
N ILE A 243 -25.81 7.58 -1.23
CA ILE A 243 -25.84 8.03 0.17
C ILE A 243 -27.27 7.99 0.70
N LYS A 244 -28.23 8.63 0.02
CA LYS A 244 -29.64 8.68 0.43
C LYS A 244 -30.22 7.28 0.63
N LYS A 245 -30.01 6.37 -0.33
CA LYS A 245 -30.47 4.99 -0.27
C LYS A 245 -29.89 4.26 0.95
N TYR A 246 -28.59 4.39 1.18
CA TYR A 246 -27.92 3.68 2.26
C TYR A 246 -28.18 4.28 3.64
N LEU A 247 -28.47 5.57 3.76
CA LEU A 247 -28.90 6.17 5.02
C LEU A 247 -30.22 5.56 5.52
N ILE A 248 -31.18 5.31 4.64
CA ILE A 248 -32.42 4.62 5.01
C ILE A 248 -32.11 3.21 5.57
N VAL A 249 -31.25 2.46 4.87
CA VAL A 249 -30.83 1.11 5.30
C VAL A 249 -30.00 1.18 6.58
N PHE A 250 -29.26 2.25 6.81
CA PHE A 250 -28.47 2.47 8.00
C PHE A 250 -29.36 2.66 9.24
N ASP A 251 -30.38 3.53 9.14
CA ASP A 251 -31.33 3.79 10.22
C ASP A 251 -32.18 2.56 10.58
N GLU A 252 -32.40 1.65 9.61
CA GLU A 252 -33.08 0.37 9.87
C GLU A 252 -32.21 -0.70 10.54
N LYS A 253 -30.87 -0.60 10.37
CA LYS A 253 -29.93 -1.65 10.84
C LYS A 253 -29.23 -1.32 12.16
N PHE A 254 -29.12 -0.05 12.49
CA PHE A 254 -28.36 0.46 13.63
C PHE A 254 -29.15 1.42 14.51
#